data_a5751523d749b3076db784701511d1db
#
_entry.id   a5751523d749b3076db784701511d1db
#
_cell.length_a   1.000
_cell.length_b   1.000
_cell.length_c   1.000
_cell.angle_alpha   90.00
_cell.angle_beta   90.00
_cell.angle_gamma   90.00
#
_symmetry.space_group_name_H-M   'P 1'
#
loop_
_entity.id
_entity.type
_entity.pdbx_description
1 polymer ?
#
loop_
_entity_poly.entity_id
_entity_poly.type
_entity_poly.pdbx_seq_one_letter_code
_entity_poly.pdbx_strand_id
1 'polypeptide(L)'
;MLRTILITVLAVAVIGTGYWGYREHQEKNAILIHAENNYQRAFHDLAYQIDLLHDKLGATLAMNSHASLSPALAEIWKIASEAHSDVGQLPLSLLPFNKTQEFLSQIGEFTYRTAVRDLQEEPLTKEEYKTLQGLYKSAGAIRQELRNVQHLVLENNLRWMDVELALATNDQKEDNIIIDGFKAVEKNVDTFSSSSEFGPSFIGLANEEKGFVRAKGRPVSKDEAKRIARDFLGLKGTEKIKVTESGKGADERFYSLTIHDPKTKGDIYMDITKNGGYPIWVLNSRPVGKPTISLHEAANRGMAFLKRHKFTGFELYDSTQYDNVAVLTFVKSENGVRIYPEAIQMKVALDNGHVVGFTARDYLSSSIPRPLPKPAITAEEAKKKLNPHLKVMEQRQAVIMNDLQKPVLCYEFLGTLGDDTYQLFMNASTGIEEKVEKLESVEPNYE
;
A
#
# COMPACT_ATOMS: atom_id res chain seq x y z
N MET A 1 -62.82 12.10 -36.20
CA MET A 1 -62.09 10.84 -36.21
C MET A 1 -60.61 11.03 -35.93
N LEU A 2 -59.80 11.79 -36.71
CA LEU A 2 -58.32 11.94 -36.48
C LEU A 2 -57.99 12.47 -35.09
N ARG A 3 -58.72 13.46 -34.58
CA ARG A 3 -58.54 14.07 -33.26
C ARG A 3 -58.78 13.08 -32.11
N THR A 4 -59.82 12.22 -32.28
CA THR A 4 -60.11 11.17 -31.27
C THR A 4 -59.06 10.09 -31.24
N ILE A 5 -58.54 9.66 -32.40
CA ILE A 5 -57.48 8.70 -32.52
C ILE A 5 -56.17 9.25 -31.85
N LEU A 6 -55.85 10.51 -32.09
CA LEU A 6 -54.69 11.17 -31.53
C LEU A 6 -54.76 11.27 -29.98
N ILE A 7 -55.94 11.59 -29.44
CA ILE A 7 -56.18 11.63 -27.99
C ILE A 7 -56.03 10.22 -27.38
N THR A 8 -56.59 9.20 -28.04
CA THR A 8 -56.46 7.82 -27.56
C THR A 8 -55.01 7.34 -27.55
N VAL A 9 -54.25 7.62 -28.60
CA VAL A 9 -52.81 7.27 -28.68
C VAL A 9 -52.01 7.99 -27.58
N LEU A 10 -52.28 9.29 -27.37
CA LEU A 10 -51.63 10.05 -26.29
C LEU A 10 -52.00 9.51 -24.90
N ALA A 11 -53.25 9.14 -24.66
CA ALA A 11 -53.68 8.55 -23.40
C ALA A 11 -53.00 7.22 -23.12
N VAL A 12 -52.89 6.34 -24.13
CA VAL A 12 -52.15 5.07 -24.02
C VAL A 12 -50.65 5.29 -23.78
N ALA A 13 -50.06 6.28 -24.46
CA ALA A 13 -48.65 6.63 -24.25
C ALA A 13 -48.39 7.14 -22.82
N VAL A 14 -49.27 8.01 -22.28
CA VAL A 14 -49.15 8.50 -20.89
C VAL A 14 -49.30 7.37 -19.87
N ILE A 15 -50.25 6.46 -20.07
CA ILE A 15 -50.42 5.30 -19.19
C ILE A 15 -49.21 4.37 -19.29
N GLY A 16 -48.73 4.13 -20.50
CA GLY A 16 -47.54 3.28 -20.74
C GLY A 16 -46.25 3.85 -20.11
N THR A 17 -46.00 5.14 -20.29
CA THR A 17 -44.85 5.81 -19.67
C THR A 17 -44.98 5.90 -18.14
N GLY A 18 -46.20 6.13 -17.62
CA GLY A 18 -46.45 6.12 -16.18
C GLY A 18 -46.22 4.75 -15.55
N TYR A 19 -46.70 3.67 -16.21
CA TYR A 19 -46.46 2.31 -15.76
C TYR A 19 -44.96 1.92 -15.84
N TRP A 20 -44.30 2.29 -16.94
CA TRP A 20 -42.86 2.05 -17.09
C TRP A 20 -42.04 2.81 -16.04
N GLY A 21 -42.35 4.10 -15.81
CA GLY A 21 -41.68 4.91 -14.78
C GLY A 21 -41.89 4.36 -13.36
N TYR A 22 -43.13 3.87 -13.06
CA TYR A 22 -43.41 3.22 -11.77
C TYR A 22 -42.56 1.93 -11.58
N ARG A 23 -42.50 1.11 -12.62
CA ARG A 23 -41.73 -0.13 -12.59
C ARG A 23 -40.23 0.13 -12.46
N GLU A 24 -39.70 1.08 -13.21
CA GLU A 24 -38.30 1.52 -13.12
C GLU A 24 -37.94 2.02 -11.71
N HIS A 25 -38.87 2.79 -11.10
CA HIS A 25 -38.71 3.27 -9.74
C HIS A 25 -38.70 2.13 -8.72
N GLN A 26 -39.56 1.12 -8.88
CA GLN A 26 -39.56 -0.08 -8.03
C GLN A 26 -38.28 -0.90 -8.17
N GLU A 27 -37.78 -1.11 -9.39
CA GLU A 27 -36.55 -1.83 -9.65
C GLU A 27 -35.34 -1.09 -9.06
N LYS A 28 -35.24 0.23 -9.21
CA LYS A 28 -34.21 1.05 -8.58
C LYS A 28 -34.26 0.98 -7.06
N ASN A 29 -35.42 1.10 -6.46
CA ASN A 29 -35.58 0.99 -5.01
C ASN A 29 -35.13 -0.40 -4.49
N ALA A 30 -35.45 -1.46 -5.21
CA ALA A 30 -35.06 -2.80 -4.83
C ALA A 30 -33.50 -2.93 -4.86
N ILE A 31 -32.82 -2.41 -5.89
CA ILE A 31 -31.36 -2.41 -6.00
C ILE A 31 -30.75 -1.61 -4.84
N LEU A 32 -31.28 -0.42 -4.55
CA LEU A 32 -30.78 0.43 -3.46
C LEU A 32 -30.93 -0.24 -2.09
N ILE A 33 -32.06 -0.92 -1.83
CA ILE A 33 -32.28 -1.66 -0.60
C ILE A 33 -31.29 -2.84 -0.50
N HIS A 34 -31.05 -3.55 -1.59
CA HIS A 34 -30.07 -4.65 -1.59
C HIS A 34 -28.65 -4.15 -1.33
N ALA A 35 -28.24 -3.05 -1.96
CA ALA A 35 -26.92 -2.45 -1.73
C ALA A 35 -26.78 -1.98 -0.27
N GLU A 36 -27.77 -1.26 0.27
CA GLU A 36 -27.79 -0.83 1.66
C GLU A 36 -27.64 -2.01 2.63
N ASN A 37 -28.44 -3.09 2.42
CA ASN A 37 -28.36 -4.28 3.26
C ASN A 37 -26.99 -4.97 3.19
N ASN A 38 -26.35 -4.96 2.02
CA ASN A 38 -25.00 -5.53 1.85
C ASN A 38 -23.98 -4.69 2.59
N TYR A 39 -24.02 -3.37 2.49
CA TYR A 39 -23.11 -2.47 3.21
C TYR A 39 -23.29 -2.57 4.73
N GLN A 40 -24.52 -2.59 5.21
CA GLN A 40 -24.82 -2.77 6.63
C GLN A 40 -24.26 -4.09 7.15
N ARG A 41 -24.44 -5.18 6.39
CA ARG A 41 -23.88 -6.47 6.75
C ARG A 41 -22.34 -6.42 6.80
N ALA A 42 -21.69 -5.95 5.74
CA ALA A 42 -20.23 -5.85 5.69
C ALA A 42 -19.66 -5.03 6.85
N PHE A 43 -20.35 -3.95 7.23
CA PHE A 43 -19.94 -3.13 8.37
C PHE A 43 -20.10 -3.86 9.72
N HIS A 44 -21.23 -4.57 9.91
CA HIS A 44 -21.42 -5.36 11.12
C HIS A 44 -20.43 -6.52 11.22
N ASP A 45 -20.17 -7.20 10.10
CA ASP A 45 -19.21 -8.29 10.04
C ASP A 45 -17.80 -7.77 10.34
N LEU A 46 -17.39 -6.64 9.74
CA LEU A 46 -16.12 -5.95 10.04
C LEU A 46 -15.99 -5.61 11.53
N ALA A 47 -17.01 -4.99 12.12
CA ALA A 47 -16.99 -4.62 13.54
C ALA A 47 -16.85 -5.85 14.43
N TYR A 48 -17.56 -6.93 14.13
CA TYR A 48 -17.45 -8.21 14.81
C TYR A 48 -16.06 -8.84 14.67
N GLN A 49 -15.51 -8.86 13.45
CA GLN A 49 -14.17 -9.41 13.21
C GLN A 49 -13.08 -8.63 13.95
N ILE A 50 -13.20 -7.31 14.04
CA ILE A 50 -12.25 -6.48 14.80
C ILE A 50 -12.37 -6.70 16.31
N ASP A 51 -13.59 -6.88 16.84
CA ASP A 51 -13.78 -7.29 18.25
C ASP A 51 -13.10 -8.62 18.53
N LEU A 52 -13.34 -9.62 17.68
CA LEU A 52 -12.76 -10.95 17.79
C LEU A 52 -11.23 -10.93 17.64
N LEU A 53 -10.72 -10.15 16.69
CA LEU A 53 -9.29 -9.95 16.48
C LEU A 53 -8.60 -9.42 17.73
N HIS A 54 -9.16 -8.38 18.34
CA HIS A 54 -8.65 -7.81 19.58
C HIS A 54 -8.61 -8.85 20.71
N ASP A 55 -9.69 -9.59 20.92
CA ASP A 55 -9.78 -10.59 21.99
C ASP A 55 -8.79 -11.76 21.77
N LYS A 56 -8.64 -12.21 20.52
CA LYS A 56 -7.68 -13.28 20.17
C LYS A 56 -6.22 -12.83 20.31
N LEU A 57 -5.90 -11.59 19.91
CA LEU A 57 -4.57 -11.02 20.14
C LEU A 57 -4.26 -10.95 21.64
N GLY A 58 -5.22 -10.50 22.47
CA GLY A 58 -5.07 -10.46 23.91
C GLY A 58 -4.84 -11.84 24.53
N ALA A 59 -5.62 -12.84 24.11
CA ALA A 59 -5.44 -14.23 24.55
C ALA A 59 -4.08 -14.79 24.13
N THR A 60 -3.65 -14.53 22.89
CA THR A 60 -2.36 -15.00 22.34
C THR A 60 -1.18 -14.43 23.12
N LEU A 61 -1.25 -13.15 23.53
CA LEU A 61 -0.23 -12.52 24.37
C LEU A 61 -0.08 -13.19 25.75
N ALA A 62 -1.14 -13.83 26.26
CA ALA A 62 -1.11 -14.54 27.54
C ALA A 62 -0.63 -16.00 27.39
N MET A 63 -0.49 -16.53 26.16
CA MET A 63 -0.08 -17.90 25.90
C MET A 63 1.44 -18.07 26.07
N ASN A 64 1.84 -19.22 26.60
CA ASN A 64 3.26 -19.58 26.75
C ASN A 64 3.58 -20.96 26.16
N SER A 65 2.60 -21.67 25.63
CA SER A 65 2.76 -22.99 25.01
C SER A 65 2.84 -22.88 23.49
N HIS A 66 3.85 -23.47 22.88
CA HIS A 66 3.98 -23.57 21.42
C HIS A 66 2.76 -24.24 20.79
N ALA A 67 2.22 -25.28 21.44
CA ALA A 67 1.04 -25.99 20.96
C ALA A 67 -0.23 -25.12 20.90
N SER A 68 -0.30 -24.06 21.73
CA SER A 68 -1.43 -23.12 21.74
C SER A 68 -1.20 -21.93 20.85
N LEU A 69 0.06 -21.48 20.71
CA LEU A 69 0.42 -20.28 19.94
C LEU A 69 0.19 -20.45 18.43
N SER A 70 0.65 -21.55 17.81
CA SER A 70 0.49 -21.77 16.37
C SER A 70 -0.98 -21.77 15.93
N PRO A 71 -1.90 -22.53 16.58
CA PRO A 71 -3.32 -22.46 16.24
C PRO A 71 -3.93 -21.06 16.47
N ALA A 72 -3.56 -20.38 17.56
CA ALA A 72 -4.07 -19.04 17.87
C ALA A 72 -3.64 -18.00 16.83
N LEU A 73 -2.38 -18.03 16.40
CA LEU A 73 -1.86 -17.16 15.35
C LEU A 73 -2.51 -17.46 13.99
N ALA A 74 -2.77 -18.73 13.67
CA ALA A 74 -3.49 -19.11 12.46
C ALA A 74 -4.97 -18.63 12.49
N GLU A 75 -5.60 -18.64 13.65
CA GLU A 75 -6.95 -18.10 13.85
C GLU A 75 -6.96 -16.56 13.65
N ILE A 76 -5.95 -15.84 14.19
CA ILE A 76 -5.80 -14.40 13.99
C ILE A 76 -5.62 -14.08 12.49
N TRP A 77 -4.80 -14.85 11.77
CA TRP A 77 -4.67 -14.70 10.31
C TRP A 77 -6.02 -14.82 9.59
N LYS A 78 -6.82 -15.84 9.95
CA LYS A 78 -8.14 -16.03 9.35
C LYS A 78 -9.05 -14.82 9.61
N ILE A 79 -9.15 -14.38 10.87
CA ILE A 79 -9.99 -13.24 11.28
C ILE A 79 -9.56 -11.96 10.56
N ALA A 80 -8.24 -11.69 10.48
CA ALA A 80 -7.72 -10.54 9.79
C ALA A 80 -8.05 -10.57 8.28
N SER A 81 -8.01 -11.76 7.66
CA SER A 81 -8.38 -11.94 6.24
C SER A 81 -9.87 -11.73 6.00
N GLU A 82 -10.74 -12.17 6.91
CA GLU A 82 -12.18 -11.93 6.85
C GLU A 82 -12.49 -10.43 7.00
N ALA A 83 -11.92 -9.77 8.02
CA ALA A 83 -12.05 -8.32 8.22
C ALA A 83 -11.56 -7.51 7.00
N HIS A 84 -10.45 -7.91 6.39
CA HIS A 84 -9.95 -7.29 5.15
C HIS A 84 -10.96 -7.40 4.02
N SER A 85 -11.58 -8.56 3.85
CA SER A 85 -12.64 -8.77 2.85
C SER A 85 -13.85 -7.88 3.10
N ASP A 86 -14.26 -7.72 4.37
CA ASP A 86 -15.43 -6.93 4.75
C ASP A 86 -15.20 -5.42 4.48
N VAL A 87 -14.00 -4.92 4.76
CA VAL A 87 -13.62 -3.54 4.36
C VAL A 87 -13.77 -3.33 2.86
N GLY A 88 -13.35 -4.31 2.05
CA GLY A 88 -13.45 -4.25 0.59
C GLY A 88 -14.88 -4.24 0.05
N GLN A 89 -15.87 -4.64 0.85
CA GLN A 89 -17.29 -4.62 0.49
C GLN A 89 -17.97 -3.29 0.80
N LEU A 90 -17.37 -2.43 1.62
CA LEU A 90 -17.91 -1.12 1.95
C LEU A 90 -17.72 -0.11 0.81
N PRO A 91 -18.61 0.89 0.64
CA PRO A 91 -18.51 1.88 -0.44
C PRO A 91 -17.40 2.92 -0.18
N LEU A 92 -16.28 2.47 0.35
CA LEU A 92 -15.15 3.30 0.76
C LEU A 92 -14.02 3.33 -0.28
N SER A 93 -14.16 2.59 -1.38
CA SER A 93 -13.17 2.51 -2.45
C SER A 93 -12.83 3.85 -3.11
N LEU A 94 -13.72 4.84 -2.99
CA LEU A 94 -13.52 6.21 -3.46
C LEU A 94 -12.80 7.10 -2.41
N LEU A 95 -12.61 6.62 -1.19
CA LEU A 95 -11.80 7.27 -0.16
C LEU A 95 -10.37 6.68 -0.17
N PRO A 96 -9.36 7.41 0.29
CA PRO A 96 -8.03 6.86 0.50
C PRO A 96 -8.03 5.94 1.74
N PHE A 97 -8.85 4.88 1.71
CA PHE A 97 -9.05 3.91 2.80
C PHE A 97 -8.15 2.68 2.67
N ASN A 98 -6.95 2.87 2.13
CA ASN A 98 -6.02 1.78 1.83
C ASN A 98 -5.26 1.28 3.07
N LYS A 99 -5.13 2.12 4.11
CA LYS A 99 -4.29 1.80 5.26
C LYS A 99 -4.90 0.75 6.17
N THR A 100 -6.21 0.78 6.38
CA THR A 100 -6.90 -0.24 7.17
C THR A 100 -6.85 -1.60 6.47
N GLN A 101 -7.06 -1.64 5.15
CA GLN A 101 -6.90 -2.87 4.37
C GLN A 101 -5.46 -3.37 4.43
N GLU A 102 -4.49 -2.49 4.23
CA GLU A 102 -3.08 -2.78 4.32
C GLU A 102 -2.70 -3.31 5.72
N PHE A 103 -3.15 -2.67 6.77
CA PHE A 103 -2.95 -3.09 8.16
C PHE A 103 -3.51 -4.49 8.43
N LEU A 104 -4.73 -4.78 8.00
CA LEU A 104 -5.34 -6.11 8.17
C LEU A 104 -4.60 -7.19 7.38
N SER A 105 -4.18 -6.87 6.16
CA SER A 105 -3.33 -7.76 5.35
C SER A 105 -2.01 -8.07 6.05
N GLN A 106 -1.39 -7.06 6.64
CA GLN A 106 -0.14 -7.16 7.38
C GLN A 106 -0.25 -8.02 8.64
N ILE A 107 -1.33 -7.83 9.41
CA ILE A 107 -1.63 -8.73 10.56
C ILE A 107 -1.72 -10.16 10.06
N GLY A 108 -2.47 -10.39 8.98
CA GLY A 108 -2.64 -11.70 8.39
C GLY A 108 -1.31 -12.32 7.99
N GLU A 109 -0.48 -11.59 7.28
CA GLU A 109 0.84 -12.06 6.83
C GLU A 109 1.78 -12.38 8.02
N PHE A 110 1.89 -11.47 8.98
CA PHE A 110 2.70 -11.65 10.16
C PHE A 110 2.27 -12.89 10.97
N THR A 111 0.98 -13.00 11.27
CA THR A 111 0.47 -14.08 12.12
C THR A 111 0.50 -15.43 11.42
N TYR A 112 0.19 -15.50 10.11
CA TYR A 112 0.33 -16.72 9.32
C TYR A 112 1.77 -17.21 9.32
N ARG A 113 2.71 -16.34 8.95
CA ARG A 113 4.13 -16.66 8.87
C ARG A 113 4.67 -17.18 10.21
N THR A 114 4.28 -16.55 11.31
CA THR A 114 4.69 -16.96 12.64
C THR A 114 4.01 -18.27 13.05
N ALA A 115 2.75 -18.51 12.63
CA ALA A 115 1.98 -19.71 12.93
C ALA A 115 2.56 -20.97 12.28
N VAL A 116 3.03 -20.87 11.03
CA VAL A 116 3.50 -22.02 10.23
C VAL A 116 4.94 -22.44 10.57
N ARG A 117 5.68 -21.58 11.25
CA ARG A 117 7.02 -21.85 11.74
C ARG A 117 6.99 -22.86 12.89
N ASP A 118 8.01 -23.67 13.03
CA ASP A 118 8.17 -24.52 14.21
C ASP A 118 8.54 -23.66 15.44
N LEU A 119 7.50 -23.24 16.18
CA LEU A 119 7.69 -22.41 17.38
C LEU A 119 8.39 -23.14 18.53
N GLN A 120 8.62 -24.46 18.41
CA GLN A 120 9.38 -25.22 19.38
C GLN A 120 10.90 -25.06 19.12
N GLU A 121 11.30 -25.04 17.85
CA GLU A 121 12.68 -24.80 17.46
C GLU A 121 13.02 -23.31 17.37
N GLU A 122 12.05 -22.50 16.87
CA GLU A 122 12.17 -21.06 16.73
C GLU A 122 11.04 -20.33 17.47
N PRO A 123 11.12 -20.17 18.80
CA PRO A 123 10.09 -19.50 19.59
C PRO A 123 9.91 -18.02 19.20
N LEU A 124 8.79 -17.43 19.64
CA LEU A 124 8.56 -16.00 19.46
C LEU A 124 9.72 -15.18 20.01
N THR A 125 10.25 -14.30 19.18
CA THR A 125 11.25 -13.33 19.59
C THR A 125 10.62 -12.25 20.47
N LYS A 126 11.44 -11.46 21.17
CA LYS A 126 10.97 -10.31 21.93
C LYS A 126 10.31 -9.26 21.04
N GLU A 127 10.84 -9.09 19.85
CA GLU A 127 10.37 -8.17 18.83
C GLU A 127 8.99 -8.60 18.31
N GLU A 128 8.81 -9.87 17.99
CA GLU A 128 7.52 -10.42 17.56
C GLU A 128 6.46 -10.34 18.67
N TYR A 129 6.87 -10.57 19.92
CA TYR A 129 5.98 -10.38 21.06
C TYR A 129 5.56 -8.91 21.23
N LYS A 130 6.50 -7.98 21.08
CA LYS A 130 6.23 -6.54 21.08
C LYS A 130 5.30 -6.15 19.92
N THR A 131 5.50 -6.78 18.76
CA THR A 131 4.62 -6.63 17.58
C THR A 131 3.19 -7.05 17.94
N LEU A 132 2.98 -8.22 18.53
CA LEU A 132 1.66 -8.65 18.98
C LEU A 132 1.04 -7.69 20.00
N GLN A 133 1.82 -7.15 20.94
CA GLN A 133 1.33 -6.13 21.90
C GLN A 133 0.85 -4.87 21.19
N GLY A 134 1.58 -4.44 20.21
CA GLY A 134 1.21 -3.29 19.41
C GLY A 134 -0.08 -3.57 18.61
N LEU A 135 -0.18 -4.71 17.92
CA LEU A 135 -1.39 -5.14 17.20
C LEU A 135 -2.62 -5.17 18.11
N TYR A 136 -2.45 -5.66 19.33
CA TYR A 136 -3.52 -5.66 20.35
C TYR A 136 -4.02 -4.24 20.64
N LYS A 137 -3.11 -3.29 20.88
CA LYS A 137 -3.49 -1.89 21.15
C LYS A 137 -4.22 -1.25 19.98
N SER A 138 -3.74 -1.50 18.75
CA SER A 138 -4.36 -0.95 17.54
C SER A 138 -5.71 -1.54 17.25
N ALA A 139 -5.86 -2.86 17.36
CA ALA A 139 -7.16 -3.50 17.24
C ALA A 139 -8.15 -2.89 18.25
N GLY A 140 -7.69 -2.57 19.47
CA GLY A 140 -8.49 -1.89 20.50
C GLY A 140 -8.91 -0.47 20.09
N ALA A 141 -8.02 0.31 19.50
CA ALA A 141 -8.33 1.66 19.00
C ALA A 141 -9.30 1.62 17.82
N ILE A 142 -9.06 0.75 16.84
CA ILE A 142 -9.95 0.55 15.69
C ILE A 142 -11.33 0.10 16.14
N ARG A 143 -11.39 -0.86 17.08
CA ARG A 143 -12.62 -1.32 17.69
C ARG A 143 -13.45 -0.16 18.28
N GLN A 144 -12.80 0.72 19.01
CA GLN A 144 -13.48 1.86 19.63
C GLN A 144 -14.06 2.81 18.58
N GLU A 145 -13.31 3.10 17.52
CA GLU A 145 -13.79 3.98 16.44
C GLU A 145 -14.93 3.34 15.63
N LEU A 146 -14.85 2.05 15.32
CA LEU A 146 -15.96 1.35 14.65
C LEU A 146 -17.24 1.34 15.48
N ARG A 147 -17.11 1.19 16.81
CA ARG A 147 -18.26 1.31 17.73
C ARG A 147 -18.85 2.72 17.76
N ASN A 148 -18.00 3.74 17.71
CA ASN A 148 -18.44 5.13 17.61
C ASN A 148 -19.19 5.36 16.29
N VAL A 149 -18.66 4.88 15.17
CA VAL A 149 -19.36 4.95 13.86
C VAL A 149 -20.70 4.22 13.92
N GLN A 150 -20.72 3.00 14.47
CA GLN A 150 -21.96 2.22 14.61
C GLN A 150 -23.03 2.95 15.43
N HIS A 151 -22.63 3.55 16.55
CA HIS A 151 -23.53 4.34 17.39
C HIS A 151 -24.10 5.54 16.62
N LEU A 152 -23.25 6.29 15.93
CA LEU A 152 -23.66 7.47 15.15
C LEU A 152 -24.56 7.12 13.96
N VAL A 153 -24.29 6.00 13.29
CA VAL A 153 -25.13 5.49 12.19
C VAL A 153 -26.54 5.17 12.69
N LEU A 154 -26.62 4.48 13.85
CA LEU A 154 -27.91 4.10 14.45
C LEU A 154 -28.68 5.31 15.00
N GLU A 155 -28.00 6.21 15.71
CA GLU A 155 -28.61 7.39 16.33
C GLU A 155 -29.19 8.35 15.27
N ASN A 156 -28.49 8.54 14.16
CA ASN A 156 -28.88 9.49 13.11
C ASN A 156 -29.60 8.82 11.93
N ASN A 157 -29.90 7.51 12.00
CA ASN A 157 -30.53 6.74 10.90
C ASN A 157 -29.83 6.96 9.54
N LEU A 158 -28.49 6.96 9.55
CA LEU A 158 -27.69 7.18 8.35
C LEU A 158 -27.72 5.94 7.46
N ARG A 159 -27.65 6.17 6.14
CA ARG A 159 -27.61 5.09 5.15
C ARG A 159 -26.27 5.08 4.43
N TRP A 160 -25.76 3.89 4.20
CA TRP A 160 -24.53 3.67 3.45
C TRP A 160 -24.63 4.14 1.99
N MET A 161 -25.83 4.03 1.41
CA MET A 161 -26.09 4.54 0.06
C MET A 161 -25.90 6.05 -0.05
N ASP A 162 -26.14 6.81 1.02
CA ASP A 162 -25.91 8.27 1.02
C ASP A 162 -24.40 8.56 1.04
N VAL A 163 -23.59 7.69 1.67
CA VAL A 163 -22.12 7.73 1.62
C VAL A 163 -21.62 7.48 0.19
N GLU A 164 -22.11 6.43 -0.46
CA GLU A 164 -21.74 6.10 -1.84
C GLU A 164 -22.08 7.25 -2.80
N LEU A 165 -23.28 7.81 -2.65
CA LEU A 165 -23.72 8.93 -3.49
C LEU A 165 -22.89 10.18 -3.26
N ALA A 166 -22.58 10.52 -2.01
CA ALA A 166 -21.74 11.67 -1.65
C ALA A 166 -20.33 11.54 -2.24
N LEU A 167 -19.76 10.34 -2.19
CA LEU A 167 -18.45 10.03 -2.76
C LEU A 167 -18.47 10.05 -4.30
N ALA A 168 -19.50 9.48 -4.93
CA ALA A 168 -19.62 9.43 -6.38
C ALA A 168 -19.85 10.80 -7.02
N THR A 169 -20.57 11.70 -6.35
CA THR A 169 -20.89 13.04 -6.86
C THR A 169 -19.83 14.09 -6.52
N ASN A 170 -18.83 13.72 -5.74
CA ASN A 170 -17.79 14.64 -5.23
C ASN A 170 -18.39 15.85 -4.46
N ASP A 171 -19.60 15.69 -3.93
CA ASP A 171 -20.33 16.71 -3.18
C ASP A 171 -19.96 16.63 -1.69
N GLN A 172 -18.71 17.02 -1.39
CA GLN A 172 -18.13 17.00 -0.04
C GLN A 172 -18.66 18.11 0.89
N LYS A 173 -19.80 18.69 0.57
CA LYS A 173 -20.32 19.88 1.29
C LYS A 173 -21.12 19.54 2.54
N GLU A 174 -21.45 18.31 2.79
CA GLU A 174 -22.12 17.91 4.01
C GLU A 174 -21.16 17.10 4.89
N ASP A 175 -21.10 17.46 6.19
CA ASP A 175 -20.40 16.69 7.23
C ASP A 175 -21.03 15.28 7.25
N ASN A 176 -20.41 14.34 6.53
CA ASN A 176 -20.87 12.96 6.51
C ASN A 176 -20.21 12.21 7.67
N ILE A 177 -20.95 12.02 8.73
CA ILE A 177 -20.50 11.40 9.99
C ILE A 177 -19.85 10.03 9.77
N ILE A 178 -20.36 9.24 8.81
CA ILE A 178 -19.76 7.93 8.47
C ILE A 178 -18.38 8.12 7.86
N ILE A 179 -18.25 9.02 6.89
CA ILE A 179 -16.97 9.33 6.23
C ILE A 179 -15.96 9.83 7.26
N ASP A 180 -16.36 10.71 8.16
CA ASP A 180 -15.46 11.28 9.16
C ASP A 180 -15.06 10.24 10.22
N GLY A 181 -15.95 9.35 10.59
CA GLY A 181 -15.64 8.20 11.45
C GLY A 181 -14.60 7.27 10.83
N PHE A 182 -14.74 6.95 9.54
CA PHE A 182 -13.74 6.13 8.85
C PHE A 182 -12.41 6.86 8.62
N LYS A 183 -12.43 8.18 8.40
CA LYS A 183 -11.19 8.98 8.42
C LYS A 183 -10.49 8.94 9.77
N ALA A 184 -11.24 8.88 10.87
CA ALA A 184 -10.66 8.71 12.21
C ALA A 184 -10.03 7.32 12.38
N VAL A 185 -10.67 6.25 11.87
CA VAL A 185 -10.07 4.90 11.82
C VAL A 185 -8.77 4.92 11.02
N GLU A 186 -8.78 5.47 9.81
CA GLU A 186 -7.58 5.59 8.97
C GLU A 186 -6.45 6.38 9.65
N LYS A 187 -6.79 7.49 10.31
CA LYS A 187 -5.84 8.29 11.05
C LYS A 187 -5.25 7.52 12.23
N ASN A 188 -6.03 6.73 12.94
CA ASN A 188 -5.55 5.90 14.04
C ASN A 188 -4.64 4.79 13.53
N VAL A 189 -4.99 4.15 12.41
CA VAL A 189 -4.14 3.18 11.72
C VAL A 189 -2.85 3.85 11.23
N ASP A 190 -2.93 5.05 10.67
CA ASP A 190 -1.76 5.81 10.19
C ASP A 190 -0.84 6.23 11.35
N THR A 191 -1.43 6.73 12.45
CA THR A 191 -0.68 7.11 13.65
C THR A 191 0.02 5.88 14.24
N PHE A 192 -0.61 4.73 14.16
CA PHE A 192 -0.07 3.49 14.63
C PHE A 192 0.96 2.89 13.68
N SER A 193 0.70 2.86 12.37
CA SER A 193 1.67 2.44 11.36
C SER A 193 2.86 3.40 11.22
N SER A 194 2.70 4.66 11.64
CA SER A 194 3.77 5.66 11.69
C SER A 194 4.42 5.78 13.06
N SER A 195 3.83 5.19 14.13
CA SER A 195 4.52 5.01 15.40
C SER A 195 5.57 3.91 15.20
N SER A 196 6.71 4.07 15.85
CA SER A 196 7.90 3.22 15.75
C SER A 196 7.69 1.72 16.03
N GLU A 197 6.50 1.31 16.42
CA GLU A 197 6.15 -0.09 16.66
C GLU A 197 5.67 -0.80 15.38
N PHE A 198 5.16 -0.04 14.37
CA PHE A 198 4.67 -0.55 13.09
C PHE A 198 4.85 0.50 11.99
N GLY A 199 6.06 0.91 11.70
CA GLY A 199 6.38 1.77 10.57
C GLY A 199 5.99 1.11 9.24
N PRO A 200 6.05 1.84 8.11
CA PRO A 200 5.79 1.30 6.77
C PRO A 200 6.64 0.09 6.40
N SER A 201 7.47 -0.35 7.31
CA SER A 201 8.23 -1.59 7.31
C SER A 201 7.45 -2.83 7.73
N PHE A 202 6.14 -2.78 7.99
CA PHE A 202 5.44 -4.02 8.23
C PHE A 202 5.31 -4.85 6.94
N ILE A 203 5.25 -4.23 5.77
CA ILE A 203 5.33 -4.90 4.46
C ILE A 203 6.78 -5.22 4.09
N GLY A 204 7.71 -4.44 4.54
CA GLY A 204 9.17 -4.68 4.37
C GLY A 204 9.85 -5.09 5.64
N LEU A 205 9.12 -5.27 6.69
CA LEU A 205 9.32 -5.72 8.04
C LEU A 205 10.54 -5.48 8.82
N ALA A 206 10.30 -5.06 10.03
CA ALA A 206 11.22 -5.10 11.17
C ALA A 206 12.65 -4.72 10.80
N ASN A 207 12.84 -3.66 10.07
CA ASN A 207 13.95 -2.82 10.44
C ASN A 207 13.52 -2.23 11.79
N GLU A 208 14.03 -2.80 12.90
CA GLU A 208 14.13 -2.05 14.13
C GLU A 208 14.29 -0.58 13.78
N GLU A 209 13.55 0.30 14.43
CA GLU A 209 13.60 1.77 14.43
C GLU A 209 15.00 2.38 14.16
N LYS A 210 15.56 2.04 13.03
CA LYS A 210 16.81 2.67 12.56
C LYS A 210 16.41 3.66 11.53
N GLY A 211 15.79 4.71 11.94
CA GLY A 211 15.48 5.84 11.14
C GLY A 211 16.10 5.91 9.75
N PHE A 212 16.05 7.00 9.01
CA PHE A 212 16.70 7.09 7.69
C PHE A 212 18.24 6.95 7.81
N VAL A 213 18.72 5.73 8.04
CA VAL A 213 20.13 5.39 8.31
C VAL A 213 21.07 5.96 7.26
N ARG A 214 20.56 6.11 6.03
CA ARG A 214 21.31 6.69 4.90
C ARG A 214 21.20 8.21 4.81
N ALA A 215 20.29 8.84 5.54
CA ALA A 215 20.13 10.30 5.57
C ALA A 215 21.22 10.94 6.44
N LYS A 216 22.46 10.79 6.04
CA LYS A 216 23.61 11.35 6.74
C LYS A 216 23.94 12.74 6.21
N GLY A 217 24.32 13.64 7.10
CA GLY A 217 24.74 14.99 6.75
C GLY A 217 24.39 16.00 7.82
N ARG A 218 24.76 17.27 7.58
CA ARG A 218 24.40 18.35 8.48
C ARG A 218 22.88 18.60 8.43
N PRO A 219 22.28 19.06 9.52
CA PRO A 219 20.90 19.50 9.49
C PRO A 219 20.70 20.64 8.48
N VAL A 220 19.63 20.56 7.71
CA VAL A 220 19.22 21.61 6.77
C VAL A 220 18.17 22.52 7.43
N SER A 221 18.17 23.79 7.06
CA SER A 221 17.16 24.76 7.49
C SER A 221 15.88 24.64 6.65
N LYS A 222 14.77 25.26 7.10
CA LYS A 222 13.51 25.31 6.33
C LYS A 222 13.70 25.96 4.95
N ASP A 223 14.57 26.97 4.83
CA ASP A 223 14.81 27.62 3.54
C ASP A 223 15.71 26.78 2.63
N GLU A 224 16.64 26.02 3.19
CA GLU A 224 17.38 25.01 2.44
C GLU A 224 16.45 23.88 1.94
N ALA A 225 15.50 23.42 2.77
CA ALA A 225 14.50 22.44 2.36
C ALA A 225 13.63 22.95 1.20
N LYS A 226 13.20 24.22 1.21
CA LYS A 226 12.50 24.83 0.08
C LYS A 226 13.36 24.87 -1.19
N ARG A 227 14.66 25.16 -1.05
CA ARG A 227 15.58 25.16 -2.19
C ARG A 227 15.76 23.76 -2.76
N ILE A 228 15.95 22.76 -1.89
CA ILE A 228 16.05 21.35 -2.29
C ILE A 228 14.78 20.93 -3.03
N ALA A 229 13.60 21.28 -2.51
CA ALA A 229 12.33 20.96 -3.17
C ALA A 229 12.22 21.59 -4.56
N ARG A 230 12.62 22.87 -4.70
CA ARG A 230 12.61 23.54 -6.01
C ARG A 230 13.54 22.85 -7.01
N ASP A 231 14.75 22.53 -6.60
CA ASP A 231 15.75 21.85 -7.43
C ASP A 231 15.29 20.44 -7.82
N PHE A 232 14.79 19.66 -6.86
CA PHE A 232 14.33 18.30 -7.08
C PHE A 232 13.12 18.22 -8.02
N LEU A 233 12.18 19.15 -7.87
CA LEU A 233 10.95 19.18 -8.68
C LEU A 233 11.08 20.02 -9.95
N GLY A 234 12.20 20.71 -10.15
CA GLY A 234 12.41 21.60 -11.29
C GLY A 234 11.48 22.82 -11.30
N LEU A 235 11.14 23.36 -10.11
CA LEU A 235 10.21 24.47 -9.97
C LEU A 235 10.85 25.81 -10.40
N LYS A 236 10.02 26.72 -10.89
CA LYS A 236 10.47 28.02 -11.45
C LYS A 236 10.60 29.14 -10.43
N GLY A 237 10.27 28.91 -9.15
CA GLY A 237 10.40 29.89 -8.08
C GLY A 237 9.17 30.77 -7.83
N THR A 238 8.11 30.60 -8.61
CA THR A 238 6.83 31.33 -8.45
C THR A 238 5.88 30.66 -7.46
N GLU A 239 6.21 29.45 -7.03
CA GLU A 239 5.40 28.60 -6.18
C GLU A 239 5.44 29.04 -4.71
N LYS A 240 4.29 28.97 -4.05
CA LYS A 240 4.19 29.20 -2.61
C LYS A 240 4.47 27.89 -1.86
N ILE A 241 5.51 27.90 -1.03
CA ILE A 241 5.93 26.70 -0.27
C ILE A 241 5.71 26.94 1.21
N LYS A 242 4.79 26.16 1.80
CA LYS A 242 4.60 26.06 3.25
C LYS A 242 5.46 24.92 3.78
N VAL A 243 6.19 25.12 4.85
CA VAL A 243 7.05 24.12 5.48
C VAL A 243 6.64 23.90 6.92
N THR A 244 6.33 22.67 7.27
CA THR A 244 6.11 22.22 8.65
C THR A 244 7.24 21.26 9.05
N GLU A 245 7.55 21.18 10.33
CA GLU A 245 8.55 20.24 10.85
C GLU A 245 7.83 19.14 11.61
N SER A 246 8.31 17.88 11.46
CA SER A 246 7.81 16.75 12.24
C SER A 246 7.86 17.02 13.74
N GLY A 247 6.90 16.46 14.50
CA GLY A 247 6.80 16.67 15.95
C GLY A 247 8.05 16.20 16.71
N LYS A 248 8.22 16.70 17.94
CA LYS A 248 9.38 16.34 18.80
C LYS A 248 9.44 14.85 19.20
N GLY A 249 8.34 14.13 19.05
CA GLY A 249 8.22 12.70 19.34
C GLY A 249 8.38 11.78 18.12
N ALA A 250 8.64 12.34 16.93
CA ALA A 250 8.95 11.54 15.76
C ALA A 250 10.40 11.06 15.86
N ASP A 251 10.63 9.75 15.72
CA ASP A 251 11.97 9.15 15.74
C ASP A 251 12.86 9.70 14.63
N GLU A 252 12.22 10.19 13.58
CA GLU A 252 12.85 10.82 12.44
C GLU A 252 12.42 12.28 12.31
N ARG A 253 13.42 13.15 12.17
CA ARG A 253 13.16 14.57 11.91
C ARG A 253 13.16 14.83 10.41
N PHE A 254 12.03 15.31 9.93
CA PHE A 254 11.84 15.71 8.53
C PHE A 254 11.03 16.98 8.41
N TYR A 255 11.06 17.58 7.25
CA TYR A 255 10.20 18.68 6.85
C TYR A 255 9.15 18.20 5.89
N SER A 256 7.88 18.51 6.17
CA SER A 256 6.77 18.35 5.24
C SER A 256 6.51 19.66 4.52
N LEU A 257 6.54 19.62 3.20
CA LEU A 257 6.33 20.76 2.33
C LEU A 257 5.02 20.61 1.57
N THR A 258 4.19 21.64 1.62
CA THR A 258 3.05 21.81 0.73
C THR A 258 3.39 22.94 -0.24
N ILE A 259 3.33 22.62 -1.54
CA ILE A 259 3.77 23.50 -2.61
C ILE A 259 2.58 23.78 -3.50
N HIS A 260 2.16 25.03 -3.54
CA HIS A 260 1.07 25.49 -4.39
C HIS A 260 1.65 26.19 -5.62
N ASP A 261 1.46 25.59 -6.80
CA ASP A 261 1.77 26.23 -8.08
C ASP A 261 0.47 26.82 -8.67
N PRO A 262 0.37 28.16 -8.82
CA PRO A 262 -0.82 28.81 -9.35
C PRO A 262 -1.14 28.43 -10.80
N LYS A 263 -0.21 27.79 -11.51
CA LYS A 263 -0.35 27.38 -12.91
C LYS A 263 -0.86 25.95 -13.08
N THR A 264 -0.83 25.15 -12.03
CA THR A 264 -1.28 23.75 -12.05
C THR A 264 -2.54 23.57 -11.23
N LYS A 265 -3.42 22.66 -11.69
CA LYS A 265 -4.57 22.22 -10.89
C LYS A 265 -4.08 21.10 -9.96
N GLY A 266 -3.72 21.45 -8.74
CA GLY A 266 -3.26 20.50 -7.73
C GLY A 266 -2.04 21.00 -6.97
N ASP A 267 -1.91 20.53 -5.75
CA ASP A 267 -0.79 20.82 -4.87
C ASP A 267 0.28 19.71 -5.00
N ILE A 268 1.51 20.07 -4.69
CA ILE A 268 2.60 19.10 -4.56
C ILE A 268 2.94 18.98 -3.08
N TYR A 269 3.00 17.75 -2.62
CA TYR A 269 3.42 17.40 -1.27
C TYR A 269 4.78 16.72 -1.33
N MET A 270 5.65 17.06 -0.39
CA MET A 270 7.01 16.52 -0.37
C MET A 270 7.53 16.45 1.06
N ASP A 271 8.14 15.33 1.43
CA ASP A 271 8.88 15.18 2.67
C ASP A 271 10.37 15.13 2.41
N ILE A 272 11.14 15.81 3.28
CA ILE A 272 12.60 15.92 3.16
C ILE A 272 13.21 15.66 4.54
N THR A 273 14.21 14.79 4.62
CA THR A 273 14.93 14.53 5.87
C THR A 273 15.57 15.81 6.41
N LYS A 274 15.53 16.01 7.71
CA LYS A 274 16.20 17.17 8.35
C LYS A 274 17.73 17.03 8.27
N ASN A 275 18.25 15.82 8.39
CA ASN A 275 19.67 15.56 8.23
C ASN A 275 19.97 15.23 6.75
N GLY A 276 20.90 15.97 6.16
CA GLY A 276 21.33 15.79 4.79
C GLY A 276 20.38 16.29 3.71
N GLY A 277 19.09 16.54 4.02
CA GLY A 277 18.13 17.09 3.06
C GLY A 277 17.72 16.13 1.95
N TYR A 278 17.57 14.83 2.25
CA TYR A 278 17.18 13.83 1.27
C TYR A 278 15.67 13.84 1.05
N PRO A 279 15.18 13.87 -0.21
CA PRO A 279 13.78 13.62 -0.53
C PRO A 279 13.36 12.22 -0.09
N ILE A 280 12.30 12.16 0.72
CA ILE A 280 11.72 10.89 1.21
C ILE A 280 10.61 10.47 0.29
N TRP A 281 9.68 11.40 0.04
CA TRP A 281 8.44 11.15 -0.65
C TRP A 281 7.96 12.41 -1.37
N VAL A 282 7.31 12.22 -2.52
CA VAL A 282 6.67 13.29 -3.31
C VAL A 282 5.35 12.80 -3.88
N LEU A 283 4.33 13.64 -3.82
CA LEU A 283 3.07 13.46 -4.53
C LEU A 283 2.67 14.77 -5.19
N ASN A 284 2.50 14.76 -6.50
CA ASN A 284 1.91 15.83 -7.27
C ASN A 284 0.47 15.44 -7.64
N SER A 285 -0.51 16.12 -7.05
CA SER A 285 -1.94 15.79 -7.20
C SER A 285 -2.59 16.35 -8.48
N ARG A 286 -1.78 16.83 -9.44
CA ARG A 286 -2.33 17.31 -10.71
C ARG A 286 -3.05 16.21 -11.48
N PRO A 287 -4.15 16.49 -12.17
CA PRO A 287 -4.74 15.53 -13.10
C PRO A 287 -3.76 15.22 -14.25
N VAL A 288 -3.68 13.95 -14.64
CA VAL A 288 -2.85 13.47 -15.74
C VAL A 288 -3.71 13.32 -16.98
N GLY A 289 -3.30 13.94 -18.06
CA GLY A 289 -3.98 13.87 -19.35
C GLY A 289 -3.74 12.55 -20.10
N LYS A 290 -4.24 12.46 -21.34
CA LYS A 290 -4.05 11.27 -22.18
C LYS A 290 -2.56 10.98 -22.41
N PRO A 291 -2.15 9.70 -22.48
CA PRO A 291 -0.78 9.31 -22.74
C PRO A 291 -0.25 9.88 -24.08
N THR A 292 0.96 10.42 -24.04
CA THR A 292 1.72 10.87 -25.21
C THR A 292 3.09 10.19 -25.32
N ILE A 293 3.50 9.51 -24.24
CA ILE A 293 4.75 8.74 -24.20
C ILE A 293 4.45 7.29 -23.81
N SER A 294 5.32 6.39 -24.24
CA SER A 294 5.24 4.96 -23.88
C SER A 294 5.73 4.68 -22.46
N LEU A 295 5.37 3.50 -21.92
CA LEU A 295 5.89 3.00 -20.66
C LEU A 295 7.43 2.91 -20.68
N HIS A 296 8.02 2.47 -21.80
CA HIS A 296 9.46 2.42 -21.97
C HIS A 296 10.12 3.80 -21.89
N GLU A 297 9.54 4.80 -22.54
CA GLU A 297 10.05 6.18 -22.47
C GLU A 297 9.91 6.75 -21.06
N ALA A 298 8.80 6.45 -20.36
CA ALA A 298 8.62 6.84 -18.98
C ALA A 298 9.69 6.21 -18.06
N ALA A 299 10.04 4.94 -18.27
CA ALA A 299 11.11 4.25 -17.52
C ALA A 299 12.48 4.91 -17.76
N ASN A 300 12.79 5.27 -19.01
CA ASN A 300 14.03 5.99 -19.35
C ASN A 300 14.09 7.38 -18.68
N ARG A 301 12.97 8.10 -18.64
CA ARG A 301 12.88 9.41 -17.95
C ARG A 301 13.01 9.25 -16.43
N GLY A 302 12.41 8.21 -15.86
CA GLY A 302 12.58 7.86 -14.44
C GLY A 302 14.05 7.58 -14.09
N MET A 303 14.74 6.79 -14.90
CA MET A 303 16.17 6.52 -14.71
C MET A 303 17.01 7.78 -14.84
N ALA A 304 16.71 8.64 -15.81
CA ALA A 304 17.40 9.92 -16.00
C ALA A 304 17.16 10.87 -14.82
N PHE A 305 15.94 10.85 -14.24
CA PHE A 305 15.61 11.59 -13.03
C PHE A 305 16.46 11.14 -11.84
N LEU A 306 16.54 9.83 -11.58
CA LEU A 306 17.37 9.28 -10.50
C LEU A 306 18.83 9.70 -10.64
N LYS A 307 19.41 9.56 -11.85
CA LYS A 307 20.79 9.96 -12.11
C LYS A 307 21.02 11.45 -11.87
N ARG A 308 20.10 12.32 -12.31
CA ARG A 308 20.17 13.77 -12.10
C ARG A 308 20.22 14.13 -10.61
N HIS A 309 19.44 13.43 -9.80
CA HIS A 309 19.35 13.66 -8.35
C HIS A 309 20.32 12.80 -7.54
N LYS A 310 21.36 12.26 -8.17
CA LYS A 310 22.47 11.51 -7.55
C LYS A 310 22.08 10.18 -6.90
N PHE A 311 20.92 9.63 -7.24
CA PHE A 311 20.58 8.25 -6.95
C PHE A 311 21.27 7.36 -7.97
N THR A 312 22.48 6.88 -7.64
CA THR A 312 23.32 6.10 -8.55
C THR A 312 23.27 4.61 -8.24
N GLY A 313 23.58 3.77 -9.24
CA GLY A 313 23.59 2.31 -9.09
C GLY A 313 22.20 1.73 -8.88
N PHE A 314 21.16 2.31 -9.45
CA PHE A 314 19.81 1.74 -9.52
C PHE A 314 19.57 1.16 -10.91
N GLU A 315 18.82 0.10 -10.98
CA GLU A 315 18.32 -0.50 -12.21
C GLU A 315 16.80 -0.66 -12.14
N LEU A 316 16.14 -0.61 -13.29
CA LEU A 316 14.71 -0.86 -13.37
C LEU A 316 14.44 -2.32 -13.04
N TYR A 317 13.56 -2.55 -12.08
CA TYR A 317 13.11 -3.88 -11.69
C TYR A 317 11.74 -4.20 -12.26
N ASP A 318 10.81 -3.27 -12.08
CA ASP A 318 9.43 -3.44 -12.52
C ASP A 318 8.88 -2.16 -13.13
N SER A 319 7.96 -2.31 -14.09
CA SER A 319 7.27 -1.20 -14.72
C SER A 319 5.87 -1.63 -15.14
N THR A 320 4.87 -0.94 -14.59
CA THR A 320 3.46 -1.21 -14.85
C THR A 320 2.76 0.08 -15.23
N GLN A 321 1.80 0.02 -16.13
CA GLN A 321 0.96 1.15 -16.48
C GLN A 321 -0.40 1.02 -15.81
N TYR A 322 -0.80 2.07 -15.10
CA TYR A 322 -2.16 2.24 -14.57
C TYR A 322 -2.76 3.49 -15.20
N ASP A 323 -3.78 3.35 -16.01
CA ASP A 323 -4.38 4.42 -16.78
C ASP A 323 -3.33 5.27 -17.53
N ASN A 324 -3.18 6.51 -17.10
CA ASN A 324 -2.28 7.50 -17.72
C ASN A 324 -0.96 7.65 -16.94
N VAL A 325 -0.63 6.74 -16.05
CA VAL A 325 0.55 6.82 -15.18
C VAL A 325 1.37 5.54 -15.26
N ALA A 326 2.67 5.69 -15.47
CA ALA A 326 3.63 4.60 -15.30
C ALA A 326 4.06 4.51 -13.83
N VAL A 327 3.96 3.33 -13.24
CA VAL A 327 4.52 2.99 -11.94
C VAL A 327 5.79 2.18 -12.15
N LEU A 328 6.89 2.70 -11.63
CA LEU A 328 8.23 2.17 -11.87
C LEU A 328 8.89 1.84 -10.54
N THR A 329 9.47 0.66 -10.43
CA THR A 329 10.27 0.25 -9.28
C THR A 329 11.73 0.10 -9.70
N PHE A 330 12.60 0.85 -9.05
CA PHE A 330 14.04 0.78 -9.24
C PHE A 330 14.68 0.16 -7.99
N VAL A 331 15.56 -0.80 -8.18
CA VAL A 331 16.30 -1.43 -7.08
C VAL A 331 17.77 -1.09 -7.14
N LYS A 332 18.41 -0.99 -5.97
CA LYS A 332 19.85 -0.76 -5.89
C LYS A 332 20.59 -1.98 -6.42
N SER A 333 21.58 -1.75 -7.25
CA SER A 333 22.52 -2.78 -7.73
C SER A 333 23.95 -2.39 -7.36
N GLU A 334 24.68 -3.31 -6.75
CA GLU A 334 26.04 -3.10 -6.31
C GLU A 334 26.89 -4.34 -6.65
N ASN A 335 27.92 -4.15 -7.47
CA ASN A 335 28.78 -5.23 -7.96
C ASN A 335 27.99 -6.41 -8.61
N GLY A 336 26.89 -6.11 -9.29
CA GLY A 336 26.03 -7.10 -9.93
C GLY A 336 25.06 -7.82 -8.99
N VAL A 337 25.01 -7.44 -7.72
CA VAL A 337 24.04 -7.94 -6.73
C VAL A 337 22.87 -6.96 -6.62
N ARG A 338 21.66 -7.42 -6.87
CA ARG A 338 20.44 -6.66 -6.61
C ARG A 338 20.13 -6.60 -5.12
N ILE A 339 19.71 -5.45 -4.64
CA ILE A 339 19.41 -5.24 -3.23
C ILE A 339 17.96 -4.76 -3.13
N TYR A 340 17.01 -5.70 -3.10
CA TYR A 340 15.58 -5.44 -3.13
C TYR A 340 15.09 -4.53 -2.01
N PRO A 341 15.59 -4.66 -0.75
CA PRO A 341 15.20 -3.74 0.32
C PRO A 341 15.69 -2.30 0.13
N GLU A 342 16.44 -2.02 -0.93
CA GLU A 342 16.91 -0.68 -1.26
C GLU A 342 16.21 -0.19 -2.55
N ALA A 343 14.89 -0.21 -2.54
CA ALA A 343 14.08 0.21 -3.66
C ALA A 343 13.76 1.71 -3.64
N ILE A 344 13.50 2.24 -4.82
CA ILE A 344 12.88 3.55 -5.05
C ILE A 344 11.70 3.33 -5.99
N GLN A 345 10.53 3.79 -5.59
CA GLN A 345 9.35 3.76 -6.45
C GLN A 345 9.07 5.13 -7.03
N MET A 346 8.57 5.15 -8.26
CA MET A 346 8.31 6.38 -8.99
C MET A 346 7.03 6.27 -9.82
N LYS A 347 6.24 7.34 -9.82
CA LYS A 347 5.11 7.50 -10.73
C LYS A 347 5.46 8.55 -11.77
N VAL A 348 5.37 8.18 -13.04
CA VAL A 348 5.64 9.07 -14.17
C VAL A 348 4.36 9.27 -14.97
N ALA A 349 3.96 10.50 -15.14
CA ALA A 349 2.77 10.84 -15.91
C ALA A 349 3.03 10.64 -17.41
N LEU A 350 2.19 9.86 -18.08
CA LEU A 350 2.36 9.52 -19.49
C LEU A 350 1.96 10.64 -20.46
N ASP A 351 1.30 11.70 -19.98
CA ASP A 351 0.95 12.87 -20.78
C ASP A 351 2.15 13.77 -21.12
N ASN A 352 3.18 13.78 -20.28
CA ASN A 352 4.33 14.67 -20.46
C ASN A 352 5.67 14.12 -19.91
N GLY A 353 5.66 12.95 -19.29
CA GLY A 353 6.84 12.30 -18.72
C GLY A 353 7.39 12.94 -17.46
N HIS A 354 6.62 13.78 -16.77
CA HIS A 354 7.04 14.32 -15.49
C HIS A 354 6.79 13.33 -14.36
N VAL A 355 7.69 13.35 -13.37
CA VAL A 355 7.51 12.58 -12.13
C VAL A 355 6.39 13.23 -11.32
N VAL A 356 5.35 12.46 -11.04
CA VAL A 356 4.19 12.86 -10.22
C VAL A 356 4.14 12.14 -8.88
N GLY A 357 4.93 11.09 -8.71
CA GLY A 357 5.12 10.40 -7.43
C GLY A 357 6.56 9.90 -7.31
N PHE A 358 7.06 9.90 -6.08
CA PHE A 358 8.40 9.40 -5.77
C PHE A 358 8.44 8.95 -4.32
N THR A 359 9.06 7.82 -4.04
CA THR A 359 9.41 7.42 -2.68
C THR A 359 10.76 6.71 -2.65
N ALA A 360 11.63 7.18 -1.77
CA ALA A 360 12.93 6.59 -1.49
C ALA A 360 13.01 6.09 -0.03
N ARG A 361 11.88 5.89 0.63
CA ARG A 361 11.83 5.50 2.05
C ARG A 361 12.65 4.23 2.29
N ASP A 362 12.40 3.17 1.54
CA ASP A 362 13.08 1.89 1.71
C ASP A 362 14.59 2.03 1.54
N TYR A 363 15.02 2.74 0.51
CA TYR A 363 16.44 3.03 0.28
C TYR A 363 17.05 3.83 1.44
N LEU A 364 16.36 4.83 1.96
CA LEU A 364 16.88 5.68 3.04
C LEU A 364 16.93 4.97 4.38
N SER A 365 15.98 4.07 4.65
CA SER A 365 15.88 3.32 5.90
C SER A 365 16.74 2.05 5.91
N SER A 366 17.19 1.59 4.74
CA SER A 366 17.94 0.34 4.64
C SER A 366 19.23 0.35 5.45
N SER A 367 19.35 -0.61 6.36
CA SER A 367 20.51 -0.86 7.20
C SER A 367 21.34 -2.07 6.76
N ILE A 368 21.18 -2.54 5.51
CA ILE A 368 21.91 -3.70 4.99
C ILE A 368 23.42 -3.49 5.14
N PRO A 369 24.13 -4.44 5.80
CA PRO A 369 25.55 -4.31 6.05
C PRO A 369 26.39 -4.22 4.77
N ARG A 370 27.48 -3.48 4.84
CA ARG A 370 28.53 -3.42 3.80
C ARG A 370 29.90 -3.76 4.40
N PRO A 371 30.71 -4.55 3.73
CA PRO A 371 30.44 -5.22 2.45
C PRO A 371 29.36 -6.30 2.57
N LEU A 372 28.71 -6.62 1.43
CA LEU A 372 27.74 -7.72 1.39
C LEU A 372 28.40 -9.06 1.77
N PRO A 373 27.66 -9.99 2.41
CA PRO A 373 28.19 -11.31 2.74
C PRO A 373 28.61 -12.05 1.47
N LYS A 374 29.56 -12.96 1.60
CA LYS A 374 29.99 -13.83 0.50
C LYS A 374 29.14 -15.09 0.50
N PRO A 375 28.80 -15.64 -0.69
CA PRO A 375 28.12 -16.91 -0.78
C PRO A 375 28.97 -18.04 -0.18
N ALA A 376 28.35 -18.99 0.52
CA ALA A 376 29.01 -20.18 1.04
C ALA A 376 28.87 -21.38 0.07
N ILE A 377 27.88 -21.37 -0.79
CA ILE A 377 27.68 -22.33 -1.87
C ILE A 377 27.78 -21.65 -3.22
N THR A 378 27.99 -22.42 -4.27
CA THR A 378 28.02 -21.92 -5.65
C THR A 378 26.61 -21.80 -6.23
N ALA A 379 26.44 -20.99 -7.29
CA ALA A 379 25.17 -20.90 -8.01
C ALA A 379 24.74 -22.24 -8.59
N GLU A 380 25.68 -23.07 -9.04
CA GLU A 380 25.39 -24.40 -9.57
C GLU A 380 24.91 -25.37 -8.49
N GLU A 381 25.45 -25.28 -7.26
CA GLU A 381 24.95 -26.05 -6.12
C GLU A 381 23.52 -25.61 -5.72
N ALA A 382 23.25 -24.31 -5.70
CA ALA A 382 21.90 -23.80 -5.46
C ALA A 382 20.93 -24.24 -6.55
N LYS A 383 21.34 -24.15 -7.83
CA LYS A 383 20.54 -24.57 -8.98
C LYS A 383 20.12 -26.05 -8.95
N LYS A 384 20.98 -26.93 -8.44
CA LYS A 384 20.67 -28.36 -8.28
C LYS A 384 19.55 -28.64 -7.30
N LYS A 385 19.25 -27.69 -6.41
CA LYS A 385 18.18 -27.80 -5.41
C LYS A 385 16.84 -27.23 -5.89
N LEU A 386 16.79 -26.59 -7.05
CA LEU A 386 15.58 -26.12 -7.66
C LEU A 386 14.70 -27.30 -8.13
N ASN A 387 13.41 -27.02 -8.31
CA ASN A 387 12.51 -27.98 -8.91
C ASN A 387 13.07 -28.47 -10.27
N PRO A 388 13.24 -29.78 -10.47
CA PRO A 388 13.85 -30.33 -11.70
C PRO A 388 13.06 -30.06 -12.97
N HIS A 389 11.77 -29.71 -12.86
CA HIS A 389 10.92 -29.33 -13.99
C HIS A 389 11.01 -27.84 -14.36
N LEU A 390 11.71 -27.04 -13.55
CA LEU A 390 11.91 -25.62 -13.80
C LEU A 390 13.02 -25.42 -14.83
N LYS A 391 12.69 -24.76 -15.94
CA LYS A 391 13.69 -24.36 -16.94
C LYS A 391 14.24 -22.98 -16.56
N VAL A 392 15.44 -22.95 -15.99
CA VAL A 392 16.13 -21.71 -15.61
C VAL A 392 16.51 -20.92 -16.86
N MET A 393 16.08 -19.64 -16.91
CA MET A 393 16.33 -18.72 -17.99
C MET A 393 17.45 -17.72 -17.65
N GLU A 394 17.44 -17.19 -16.43
CA GLU A 394 18.41 -16.23 -15.92
C GLU A 394 18.80 -16.58 -14.50
N GLN A 395 20.01 -16.16 -14.12
CA GLN A 395 20.49 -16.24 -12.75
C GLN A 395 21.33 -15.02 -12.39
N ARG A 396 21.21 -14.58 -11.14
CA ARG A 396 22.00 -13.47 -10.58
C ARG A 396 22.12 -13.59 -9.07
N GLN A 397 22.83 -12.70 -8.42
CA GLN A 397 22.81 -12.58 -6.97
C GLN A 397 21.86 -11.46 -6.55
N ALA A 398 21.17 -11.65 -5.43
CA ALA A 398 20.27 -10.68 -4.85
C ALA A 398 20.33 -10.72 -3.32
N VAL A 399 20.07 -9.58 -2.68
CA VAL A 399 19.76 -9.51 -1.26
C VAL A 399 18.26 -9.27 -1.13
N ILE A 400 17.60 -10.14 -0.40
CA ILE A 400 16.18 -10.01 -0.02
C ILE A 400 16.03 -9.98 1.49
N MET A 401 14.86 -9.59 1.97
CA MET A 401 14.46 -9.88 3.36
C MET A 401 13.80 -11.26 3.37
N ASN A 402 14.30 -12.16 4.23
CA ASN A 402 13.64 -13.46 4.40
C ASN A 402 12.39 -13.33 5.28
N ASP A 403 11.69 -14.42 5.52
CA ASP A 403 10.47 -14.43 6.35
C ASP A 403 10.68 -13.97 7.79
N LEU A 404 11.91 -14.08 8.31
CA LEU A 404 12.28 -13.54 9.62
C LEU A 404 12.76 -12.08 9.56
N GLN A 405 12.56 -11.41 8.41
CA GLN A 405 12.97 -10.03 8.17
C GLN A 405 14.48 -9.77 8.34
N LYS A 406 15.26 -10.77 8.09
CA LYS A 406 16.71 -10.64 8.06
C LYS A 406 17.18 -10.49 6.61
N PRO A 407 18.13 -9.60 6.32
CA PRO A 407 18.72 -9.51 4.99
C PRO A 407 19.54 -10.77 4.70
N VAL A 408 19.20 -11.48 3.64
CA VAL A 408 19.91 -12.67 3.19
C VAL A 408 20.41 -12.49 1.76
N LEU A 409 21.65 -12.93 1.52
CA LEU A 409 22.18 -13.05 0.16
C LEU A 409 21.62 -14.32 -0.47
N CYS A 410 21.01 -14.18 -1.62
CA CYS A 410 20.44 -15.28 -2.39
C CYS A 410 21.00 -15.35 -3.80
N TYR A 411 20.91 -16.52 -4.39
CA TYR A 411 20.88 -16.67 -5.85
C TYR A 411 19.41 -16.52 -6.30
N GLU A 412 19.19 -15.57 -7.15
CA GLU A 412 17.90 -15.33 -7.83
C GLU A 412 17.91 -16.08 -9.14
N PHE A 413 16.92 -16.90 -9.35
CA PHE A 413 16.69 -17.62 -10.60
C PHE A 413 15.35 -17.20 -11.21
N LEU A 414 15.39 -16.81 -12.46
CA LEU A 414 14.19 -16.64 -13.27
C LEU A 414 14.03 -17.89 -14.14
N GLY A 415 12.88 -18.53 -14.11
CA GLY A 415 12.64 -19.76 -14.85
C GLY A 415 11.20 -19.96 -15.20
N THR A 416 10.94 -20.89 -16.15
CA THR A 416 9.61 -21.26 -16.61
C THR A 416 9.26 -22.66 -16.16
N LEU A 417 7.99 -22.86 -15.79
CA LEU A 417 7.38 -24.15 -15.50
C LEU A 417 6.04 -24.21 -16.23
N GLY A 418 5.94 -25.00 -17.29
CA GLY A 418 4.83 -24.91 -18.23
C GLY A 418 4.82 -23.52 -18.92
N ASP A 419 3.67 -22.88 -18.92
CA ASP A 419 3.46 -21.57 -19.54
C ASP A 419 3.72 -20.40 -18.56
N ASP A 420 4.01 -20.70 -17.30
CA ASP A 420 4.20 -19.70 -16.24
C ASP A 420 5.68 -19.40 -16.01
N THR A 421 5.96 -18.15 -15.65
CA THR A 421 7.28 -17.66 -15.26
C THR A 421 7.35 -17.48 -13.75
N TYR A 422 8.47 -17.93 -13.17
CA TYR A 422 8.72 -17.88 -11.72
C TYR A 422 10.05 -17.23 -11.42
N GLN A 423 10.07 -16.51 -10.32
CA GLN A 423 11.27 -15.94 -9.71
C GLN A 423 11.52 -16.67 -8.38
N LEU A 424 12.70 -17.25 -8.23
CA LEU A 424 13.07 -18.07 -7.08
C LEU A 424 14.32 -17.50 -6.42
N PHE A 425 14.32 -17.44 -5.10
CA PHE A 425 15.44 -16.97 -4.31
C PHE A 425 15.98 -18.10 -3.44
N MET A 426 17.19 -18.53 -3.73
CA MET A 426 17.88 -19.59 -2.99
C MET A 426 18.96 -18.99 -2.10
N ASN A 427 18.90 -19.21 -0.80
CA ASN A 427 19.89 -18.72 0.16
C ASN A 427 21.30 -19.14 -0.26
N ALA A 428 22.17 -18.17 -0.48
CA ALA A 428 23.53 -18.40 -0.95
C ALA A 428 24.48 -19.01 0.11
N SER A 429 24.03 -19.14 1.36
CA SER A 429 24.76 -19.79 2.44
C SER A 429 24.29 -21.21 2.72
N THR A 430 22.99 -21.45 2.71
CA THR A 430 22.38 -22.74 3.08
C THR A 430 21.87 -23.54 1.89
N GLY A 431 21.53 -22.85 0.79
CA GLY A 431 20.87 -23.43 -0.36
C GLY A 431 19.40 -23.79 -0.10
N ILE A 432 18.80 -23.19 0.93
CA ILE A 432 17.36 -23.30 1.19
C ILE A 432 16.62 -22.30 0.30
N GLU A 433 15.44 -22.67 -0.14
CA GLU A 433 14.54 -21.81 -0.88
C GLU A 433 13.92 -20.80 0.10
N GLU A 434 14.23 -19.51 -0.07
CA GLU A 434 13.73 -18.42 0.78
C GLU A 434 12.41 -17.87 0.26
N LYS A 435 12.23 -17.80 -1.08
CA LYS A 435 11.05 -17.23 -1.71
C LYS A 435 10.86 -17.75 -3.12
N VAL A 436 9.60 -17.97 -3.48
CA VAL A 436 9.17 -18.27 -4.85
C VAL A 436 8.01 -17.36 -5.19
N GLU A 437 8.09 -16.69 -6.32
CA GLU A 437 7.03 -15.82 -6.84
C GLU A 437 6.67 -16.24 -8.26
N LYS A 438 5.38 -16.37 -8.53
CA LYS A 438 4.87 -16.44 -9.90
C LYS A 438 4.83 -15.01 -10.44
N LEU A 439 5.48 -14.78 -11.57
CA LEU A 439 5.39 -13.50 -12.26
C LEU A 439 4.10 -13.47 -13.09
N GLU A 440 3.32 -12.41 -12.92
CA GLU A 440 2.16 -12.19 -13.75
C GLU A 440 2.62 -11.97 -15.20
N SER A 441 1.97 -12.64 -16.15
CA SER A 441 2.14 -12.29 -17.55
C SER A 441 1.63 -10.87 -17.76
N VAL A 442 2.44 -10.02 -18.39
CA VAL A 442 1.97 -8.72 -18.85
C VAL A 442 0.72 -8.96 -19.70
N GLU A 443 -0.44 -8.47 -19.26
CA GLU A 443 -1.64 -8.55 -20.08
C GLU A 443 -1.32 -7.93 -21.45
N PRO A 444 -1.62 -8.62 -22.57
CA PRO A 444 -1.42 -8.01 -23.86
C PRO A 444 -2.30 -6.77 -23.93
N ASN A 445 -1.69 -5.61 -24.22
CA ASN A 445 -2.44 -4.41 -24.53
C ASN A 445 -3.36 -4.74 -25.70
N TYR A 446 -4.65 -4.83 -25.45
CA TYR A 446 -5.64 -4.80 -26.52
C TYR A 446 -5.64 -3.39 -27.09
N GLU A 447 -5.09 -3.21 -28.28
CA GLU A 447 -5.22 -2.03 -29.13
C GLU A 447 -6.68 -1.76 -29.50
#